data_04057a20b573c9649342b156bf09e7c4
#
_entry.id   04057a20b573c9649342b156bf09e7c4
#
_cell.length_a   1.000
_cell.length_b   1.000
_cell.length_c   1.000
_cell.angle_alpha   90.00
_cell.angle_beta   90.00
_cell.angle_gamma   90.00
#
_symmetry.space_group_name_H-M   'P 1'
#
loop_
_entity.id
_entity.type
_entity.pdbx_description
1 polymer ?
#
loop_
_entity_poly.entity_id
_entity_poly.type
_entity_poly.pdbx_seq_one_letter_code
_entity_poly.pdbx_strand_id
1 'polypeptide(L)'
;MAVGVLKRVAVLVAVPVLLLVARGASAAVIEGRVVAVADGDTVTVLDARKRQQKVRLTGIDAPEKRQPFGEASRQHLAGLVFGRAVEARCPKRDRYGRWLCKLRVDGRDANFAQLAAGMAWHYKAYGKDQGLFDFTGYALAELEARYRRRGLWADPRP
;
A
#
# COMPACT_ATOMS: atom_id res chain seq x y z
N MET A 1 -34.78 14.05 -75.58
CA MET A 1 -34.54 14.58 -74.22
C MET A 1 -34.44 13.38 -73.28
N ALA A 2 -33.25 13.02 -72.90
CA ALA A 2 -32.98 11.91 -71.98
C ALA A 2 -32.31 12.49 -70.72
N VAL A 3 -33.02 12.45 -69.60
CA VAL A 3 -32.55 12.93 -68.33
C VAL A 3 -31.85 11.76 -67.63
N GLY A 4 -30.51 11.84 -67.52
CA GLY A 4 -29.70 10.86 -66.83
C GLY A 4 -29.77 11.02 -65.31
N VAL A 5 -30.28 10.01 -64.61
CA VAL A 5 -30.31 9.88 -63.17
C VAL A 5 -28.97 9.42 -62.66
N LEU A 6 -28.19 10.32 -62.02
CA LEU A 6 -26.92 10.05 -61.42
C LEU A 6 -27.14 9.35 -60.02
N LYS A 7 -26.97 8.04 -59.94
CA LYS A 7 -27.01 7.30 -58.64
C LYS A 7 -25.77 7.61 -57.84
N ARG A 8 -25.90 8.33 -56.73
CA ARG A 8 -24.83 8.55 -55.75
C ARG A 8 -24.69 7.29 -54.91
N VAL A 9 -23.59 6.56 -55.05
CA VAL A 9 -23.20 5.47 -54.19
C VAL A 9 -22.52 6.04 -52.97
N ALA A 10 -23.17 5.96 -51.82
CA ALA A 10 -22.58 6.32 -50.52
C ALA A 10 -21.68 5.15 -50.06
N VAL A 11 -20.39 5.34 -50.09
CA VAL A 11 -19.40 4.39 -49.52
C VAL A 11 -19.31 4.66 -48.01
N LEU A 12 -19.91 3.78 -47.19
CA LEU A 12 -19.81 3.78 -45.73
C LEU A 12 -18.44 3.20 -45.37
N VAL A 13 -17.48 4.07 -45.04
CA VAL A 13 -16.20 3.63 -44.50
C VAL A 13 -16.39 3.33 -43.01
N ALA A 14 -16.51 2.06 -42.66
CA ALA A 14 -16.51 1.59 -41.28
C ALA A 14 -15.08 1.70 -40.72
N VAL A 15 -14.83 2.68 -39.85
CA VAL A 15 -13.60 2.82 -39.10
C VAL A 15 -13.68 1.84 -37.90
N PRO A 16 -12.81 0.81 -37.81
CA PRO A 16 -12.79 -0.05 -36.65
C PRO A 16 -12.24 0.74 -35.46
N VAL A 17 -13.11 1.01 -34.47
CA VAL A 17 -12.67 1.55 -33.16
C VAL A 17 -11.99 0.42 -32.43
N LEU A 18 -10.64 0.40 -32.48
CA LEU A 18 -9.81 -0.49 -31.70
C LEU A 18 -9.88 -0.06 -30.23
N LEU A 19 -10.76 -0.70 -29.46
CA LEU A 19 -10.81 -0.54 -28.01
C LEU A 19 -9.53 -1.10 -27.40
N LEU A 20 -8.55 -0.22 -27.17
CA LEU A 20 -7.34 -0.52 -26.40
C LEU A 20 -7.77 -0.71 -24.94
N VAL A 21 -8.07 -1.95 -24.54
CA VAL A 21 -8.28 -2.32 -23.14
C VAL A 21 -6.93 -2.20 -22.44
N ALA A 22 -6.67 -1.03 -21.84
CA ALA A 22 -5.53 -0.85 -20.96
C ALA A 22 -5.70 -1.84 -19.79
N ARG A 23 -4.95 -2.95 -19.81
CA ARG A 23 -4.78 -3.81 -18.65
C ARG A 23 -4.02 -3.01 -17.60
N GLY A 24 -4.75 -2.28 -16.77
CA GLY A 24 -4.20 -1.72 -15.54
C GLY A 24 -3.58 -2.87 -14.75
N ALA A 25 -2.30 -2.76 -14.39
CA ALA A 25 -1.64 -3.73 -13.53
C ALA A 25 -2.42 -3.79 -12.22
N SER A 26 -3.23 -4.85 -12.04
CA SER A 26 -3.97 -5.08 -10.80
C SER A 26 -2.95 -5.33 -9.69
N ALA A 27 -3.07 -4.59 -8.58
CA ALA A 27 -2.23 -4.84 -7.41
C ALA A 27 -2.41 -6.30 -6.96
N ALA A 28 -1.30 -6.98 -6.68
CA ALA A 28 -1.36 -8.32 -6.12
C ALA A 28 -1.98 -8.27 -4.73
N VAL A 29 -2.89 -9.19 -4.43
CA VAL A 29 -3.46 -9.36 -3.10
C VAL A 29 -2.87 -10.63 -2.49
N ILE A 30 -2.28 -10.49 -1.30
CA ILE A 30 -1.75 -11.59 -0.51
C ILE A 30 -2.62 -11.73 0.72
N GLU A 31 -3.31 -12.85 0.80
CA GLU A 31 -4.07 -13.24 2.00
C GLU A 31 -3.31 -14.34 2.73
N GLY A 32 -3.28 -14.25 4.06
CA GLY A 32 -2.59 -15.24 4.87
C GLY A 32 -2.51 -14.86 6.33
N ARG A 33 -1.67 -15.59 7.07
CA ARG A 33 -1.43 -15.36 8.50
C ARG A 33 -0.06 -14.76 8.70
N VAL A 34 0.06 -13.73 9.54
CA VAL A 34 1.37 -13.19 9.92
C VAL A 34 2.09 -14.16 10.84
N VAL A 35 3.26 -14.64 10.42
CA VAL A 35 4.09 -15.61 11.15
C VAL A 35 5.36 -15.03 11.74
N ALA A 36 5.75 -13.82 11.30
CA ALA A 36 6.90 -13.10 11.88
C ALA A 36 6.73 -11.58 11.71
N VAL A 37 7.28 -10.81 12.64
CA VAL A 37 7.40 -9.34 12.59
C VAL A 37 8.87 -9.00 12.80
N ALA A 38 9.53 -8.49 11.76
CA ALA A 38 10.97 -8.21 11.77
C ALA A 38 11.28 -6.90 12.49
N ASP A 39 10.51 -5.85 12.17
CA ASP A 39 10.61 -4.50 12.71
C ASP A 39 9.24 -3.82 12.66
N GLY A 40 9.18 -2.51 12.86
CA GLY A 40 7.91 -1.77 12.92
C GLY A 40 7.19 -1.56 11.60
N ASP A 41 7.76 -2.01 10.46
CA ASP A 41 7.15 -1.87 9.14
C ASP A 41 7.32 -3.10 8.23
N THR A 42 7.88 -4.19 8.76
CA THR A 42 8.17 -5.39 7.97
C THR A 42 7.65 -6.67 8.65
N VAL A 43 6.83 -7.42 7.93
CA VAL A 43 6.24 -8.67 8.40
C VAL A 43 6.47 -9.82 7.41
N THR A 44 6.29 -11.05 7.88
CA THR A 44 6.21 -12.24 7.03
C THR A 44 4.81 -12.81 7.10
N VAL A 45 4.17 -12.93 5.93
CA VAL A 45 2.83 -13.52 5.78
C VAL A 45 2.97 -14.93 5.19
N LEU A 46 2.38 -15.92 5.83
CA LEU A 46 2.25 -17.28 5.30
C LEU A 46 0.96 -17.36 4.50
N ASP A 47 1.08 -17.51 3.17
CA ASP A 47 -0.07 -17.60 2.26
C ASP A 47 -0.75 -18.98 2.29
N ALA A 48 -1.89 -19.10 1.61
CA ALA A 48 -2.65 -20.37 1.53
C ALA A 48 -1.86 -21.52 0.90
N ARG A 49 -0.82 -21.21 0.10
CA ARG A 49 0.09 -22.20 -0.50
C ARG A 49 1.29 -22.54 0.38
N LYS A 50 1.27 -22.15 1.65
CA LYS A 50 2.35 -22.34 2.63
C LYS A 50 3.67 -21.64 2.23
N ARG A 51 3.62 -20.60 1.43
CA ARG A 51 4.79 -19.80 1.05
C ARG A 51 4.89 -18.59 1.97
N GLN A 52 6.10 -18.30 2.42
CA GLN A 52 6.39 -17.12 3.21
C GLN A 52 6.59 -15.91 2.28
N GLN A 53 5.79 -14.89 2.45
CA GLN A 53 5.84 -13.65 1.70
C GLN A 53 6.37 -12.54 2.62
N LYS A 54 7.53 -11.96 2.29
CA LYS A 54 8.04 -10.78 2.99
C LYS A 54 7.29 -9.55 2.52
N VAL A 55 6.66 -8.84 3.44
CA VAL A 55 5.83 -7.65 3.21
C VAL A 55 6.43 -6.48 3.96
N ARG A 56 6.74 -5.39 3.25
CA ARG A 56 7.06 -4.09 3.82
C ARG A 56 5.84 -3.17 3.69
N LEU A 57 5.44 -2.57 4.78
CA LEU A 57 4.30 -1.65 4.83
C LEU A 57 4.64 -0.36 4.08
N THR A 58 3.82 0.00 3.08
CA THR A 58 4.04 1.20 2.27
C THR A 58 3.63 2.48 2.98
N GLY A 59 4.26 3.60 2.58
CA GLY A 59 3.92 4.93 3.08
C GLY A 59 4.37 5.20 4.50
N ILE A 60 5.01 4.26 5.15
CA ILE A 60 5.59 4.43 6.48
C ILE A 60 7.06 4.00 6.49
N ASP A 61 7.79 4.51 7.47
CA ASP A 61 9.14 4.10 7.81
C ASP A 61 9.23 3.98 9.33
N ALA A 62 9.72 2.85 9.82
CA ALA A 62 9.85 2.60 11.25
C ALA A 62 11.32 2.59 11.65
N PRO A 63 11.64 2.92 12.92
CA PRO A 63 13.00 2.79 13.39
C PRO A 63 13.45 1.33 13.34
N GLU A 64 14.70 1.13 12.95
CA GLU A 64 15.32 -0.18 12.93
C GLU A 64 15.35 -0.78 14.36
N LYS A 65 15.34 -2.10 14.48
CA LYS A 65 15.22 -2.80 15.77
C LYS A 65 16.23 -2.31 16.82
N ARG A 66 17.43 -1.88 16.42
CA ARG A 66 18.50 -1.39 17.34
C ARG A 66 18.47 0.12 17.57
N GLN A 67 17.60 0.84 16.89
CA GLN A 67 17.42 2.27 17.10
C GLN A 67 16.48 2.54 18.29
N PRO A 68 16.54 3.75 18.87
CA PRO A 68 15.54 4.19 19.86
C PRO A 68 14.13 3.95 19.32
N PHE A 69 13.22 3.46 20.16
CA PHE A 69 11.85 3.06 19.79
C PHE A 69 11.72 1.88 18.80
N GLY A 70 12.80 1.32 18.24
CA GLY A 70 12.70 0.24 17.26
C GLY A 70 11.99 -1.00 17.78
N GLU A 71 12.32 -1.43 18.99
CA GLU A 71 11.66 -2.57 19.62
C GLU A 71 10.20 -2.24 20.00
N ALA A 72 9.91 -1.04 20.48
CA ALA A 72 8.54 -0.59 20.79
C ALA A 72 7.68 -0.57 19.52
N SER A 73 8.21 -0.05 18.41
CA SER A 73 7.55 -0.05 17.10
C SER A 73 7.25 -1.46 16.61
N ARG A 74 8.24 -2.38 16.69
CA ARG A 74 8.07 -3.78 16.35
C ARG A 74 6.98 -4.47 17.20
N GLN A 75 7.01 -4.25 18.52
CA GLN A 75 6.02 -4.83 19.46
C GLN A 75 4.62 -4.31 19.19
N HIS A 76 4.48 -3.02 18.89
CA HIS A 76 3.18 -2.43 18.54
C HIS A 76 2.62 -3.09 17.28
N LEU A 77 3.43 -3.19 16.19
CA LEU A 77 2.99 -3.89 14.98
C LEU A 77 2.64 -5.36 15.27
N ALA A 78 3.47 -6.06 16.06
CA ALA A 78 3.21 -7.45 16.43
C ALA A 78 1.88 -7.59 17.19
N GLY A 79 1.57 -6.72 18.12
CA GLY A 79 0.28 -6.67 18.82
C GLY A 79 -0.93 -6.50 17.90
N LEU A 80 -0.74 -5.78 16.79
CA LEU A 80 -1.80 -5.59 15.80
C LEU A 80 -2.02 -6.82 14.91
N VAL A 81 -0.93 -7.48 14.44
CA VAL A 81 -1.02 -8.41 13.31
C VAL A 81 -0.47 -9.82 13.57
N PHE A 82 0.38 -10.06 14.56
CA PHE A 82 1.03 -11.35 14.74
C PHE A 82 0.01 -12.47 15.03
N GLY A 83 0.15 -13.58 14.29
CA GLY A 83 -0.75 -14.72 14.40
C GLY A 83 -2.13 -14.52 13.77
N ARG A 84 -2.44 -13.33 13.25
CA ARG A 84 -3.76 -12.99 12.71
C ARG A 84 -3.82 -13.17 11.20
N ALA A 85 -5.02 -13.38 10.68
CA ALA A 85 -5.30 -13.33 9.25
C ALA A 85 -5.24 -11.87 8.77
N VAL A 86 -4.58 -11.66 7.63
CA VAL A 86 -4.38 -10.33 7.03
C VAL A 86 -4.62 -10.36 5.53
N GLU A 87 -4.99 -9.20 4.99
CA GLU A 87 -5.02 -8.90 3.56
C GLU A 87 -3.92 -7.87 3.26
N ALA A 88 -2.98 -8.20 2.39
CA ALA A 88 -1.95 -7.28 1.93
C ALA A 88 -2.17 -6.95 0.45
N ARG A 89 -2.45 -5.67 0.14
CA ARG A 89 -2.58 -5.14 -1.21
C ARG A 89 -1.25 -4.56 -1.66
N CYS A 90 -0.65 -5.20 -2.66
CA CYS A 90 0.74 -5.03 -3.04
C CYS A 90 0.86 -4.62 -4.51
N PRO A 91 1.05 -3.33 -4.84
CA PRO A 91 1.20 -2.88 -6.22
C PRO A 91 2.52 -3.32 -6.86
N LYS A 92 3.57 -3.50 -6.06
CA LYS A 92 4.91 -3.82 -6.57
C LYS A 92 5.80 -4.49 -5.51
N ARG A 93 7.00 -4.88 -5.94
CA ARG A 93 8.10 -5.31 -5.06
C ARG A 93 9.19 -4.25 -5.03
N ASP A 94 9.97 -4.24 -3.95
CA ASP A 94 11.19 -3.45 -3.88
C ASP A 94 12.39 -4.21 -4.51
N ARG A 95 13.54 -3.54 -4.55
CA ARG A 95 14.80 -4.12 -5.07
C ARG A 95 15.31 -5.32 -4.27
N TYR A 96 14.81 -5.53 -3.06
CA TYR A 96 15.17 -6.65 -2.19
C TYR A 96 14.17 -7.80 -2.29
N GLY A 97 13.19 -7.71 -3.20
CA GLY A 97 12.17 -8.72 -3.42
C GLY A 97 11.01 -8.71 -2.42
N ARG A 98 10.96 -7.75 -1.46
CA ARG A 98 9.86 -7.60 -0.54
C ARG A 98 8.66 -7.00 -1.27
N TRP A 99 7.46 -7.47 -0.93
CA TRP A 99 6.22 -6.87 -1.38
C TRP A 99 5.98 -5.55 -0.66
N LEU A 100 5.75 -4.48 -1.39
CA LEU A 100 5.34 -3.18 -0.87
C LEU A 100 3.83 -3.14 -0.78
N CYS A 101 3.26 -3.11 0.43
CA CYS A 101 1.84 -3.34 0.62
C CYS A 101 1.19 -2.39 1.62
N LYS A 102 -0.09 -2.16 1.40
CA LYS A 102 -1.01 -1.74 2.45
C LYS A 102 -1.54 -3.00 3.14
N LEU A 103 -1.30 -3.13 4.43
CA LEU A 103 -1.67 -4.29 5.24
C LEU A 103 -2.95 -4.03 6.03
N ARG A 104 -3.93 -4.91 5.90
CA ARG A 104 -5.18 -4.84 6.66
C ARG A 104 -5.34 -6.06 7.57
N VAL A 105 -5.81 -5.79 8.77
CA VAL A 105 -6.19 -6.80 9.78
C VAL A 105 -7.57 -6.44 10.31
N ASP A 106 -8.54 -7.35 10.22
CA ASP A 106 -9.95 -7.11 10.58
C ASP A 106 -10.50 -5.81 9.96
N GLY A 107 -10.17 -5.56 8.68
CA GLY A 107 -10.57 -4.38 7.94
C GLY A 107 -9.83 -3.08 8.30
N ARG A 108 -8.99 -3.07 9.34
CA ARG A 108 -8.22 -1.91 9.79
C ARG A 108 -6.87 -1.84 9.10
N ASP A 109 -6.43 -0.63 8.77
CA ASP A 109 -5.13 -0.34 8.15
C ASP A 109 -4.02 -0.36 9.21
N ALA A 110 -3.14 -1.37 9.16
CA ALA A 110 -2.02 -1.49 10.10
C ALA A 110 -0.94 -0.43 9.87
N ASN A 111 -0.75 0.01 8.62
CA ASN A 111 0.18 1.08 8.28
C ASN A 111 -0.25 2.40 8.97
N PHE A 112 -1.54 2.75 8.82
CA PHE A 112 -2.13 3.91 9.50
C PHE A 112 -2.02 3.81 11.03
N ALA A 113 -2.29 2.62 11.59
CA ALA A 113 -2.24 2.41 13.03
C ALA A 113 -0.83 2.65 13.61
N GLN A 114 0.23 2.28 12.89
CA GLN A 114 1.61 2.57 13.27
C GLN A 114 1.88 4.08 13.34
N LEU A 115 1.39 4.85 12.36
CA LEU A 115 1.52 6.32 12.36
C LEU A 115 0.73 6.95 13.50
N ALA A 116 -0.53 6.57 13.68
CA ALA A 116 -1.41 7.12 14.71
C ALA A 116 -0.90 6.86 16.13
N ALA A 117 -0.19 5.73 16.33
CA ALA A 117 0.47 5.41 17.59
C ALA A 117 1.82 6.13 17.78
N GLY A 118 2.32 6.83 16.74
CA GLY A 118 3.65 7.43 16.76
C GLY A 118 4.78 6.40 16.71
N MET A 119 4.53 5.22 16.12
CA MET A 119 5.51 4.12 16.03
C MET A 119 6.21 4.05 14.68
N ALA A 120 5.88 4.97 13.76
CA ALA A 120 6.54 5.13 12.47
C ALA A 120 6.44 6.59 11.99
N TRP A 121 7.28 6.96 11.03
CA TRP A 121 7.21 8.21 10.27
C TRP A 121 6.40 8.00 8.99
N HIS A 122 5.69 9.03 8.53
CA HIS A 122 5.08 9.04 7.20
C HIS A 122 6.18 9.20 6.14
N TYR A 123 6.40 8.16 5.32
CA TYR A 123 7.44 8.14 4.30
C TYR A 123 6.99 8.86 3.02
N LYS A 124 7.19 10.18 2.98
CA LYS A 124 6.70 11.07 1.92
C LYS A 124 7.44 10.94 0.58
N ALA A 125 8.67 10.39 0.58
CA ALA A 125 9.49 10.27 -0.64
C ALA A 125 8.82 9.43 -1.75
N TYR A 126 7.95 8.48 -1.38
CA TYR A 126 7.16 7.68 -2.32
C TYR A 126 5.67 8.06 -2.30
N GLY A 127 5.33 9.30 -2.00
CA GLY A 127 3.94 9.78 -1.98
C GLY A 127 3.19 9.56 -3.30
N LYS A 128 3.90 9.51 -4.44
CA LYS A 128 3.33 9.19 -5.76
C LYS A 128 2.76 7.76 -5.85
N ASP A 129 3.23 6.86 -5.00
CA ASP A 129 2.77 5.47 -4.95
C ASP A 129 1.56 5.28 -4.02
N GLN A 130 1.16 6.32 -3.28
CA GLN A 130 0.00 6.34 -2.41
C GLN A 130 -1.18 7.04 -3.10
N GLY A 131 -2.39 6.50 -2.91
CA GLY A 131 -3.59 7.25 -3.28
C GLY A 131 -3.72 8.52 -2.43
N LEU A 132 -4.32 9.57 -2.98
CA LEU A 132 -4.47 10.86 -2.32
C LEU A 132 -5.08 10.76 -0.91
N PHE A 133 -6.09 9.94 -0.74
CA PHE A 133 -6.75 9.73 0.56
C PHE A 133 -5.81 9.07 1.58
N ASP A 134 -5.03 8.07 1.18
CA ASP A 134 -4.07 7.41 2.07
C ASP A 134 -2.94 8.37 2.42
N PHE A 135 -2.40 9.12 1.46
CA PHE A 135 -1.35 10.09 1.69
C PHE A 135 -1.78 11.16 2.69
N THR A 136 -2.96 11.75 2.49
CA THR A 136 -3.51 12.79 3.39
C THR A 136 -3.82 12.22 4.78
N GLY A 137 -4.45 11.04 4.83
CA GLY A 137 -4.77 10.38 6.10
C GLY A 137 -3.53 10.03 6.91
N TYR A 138 -2.47 9.55 6.28
CA TYR A 138 -1.19 9.23 6.93
C TYR A 138 -0.49 10.49 7.43
N ALA A 139 -0.51 11.57 6.65
CA ALA A 139 0.06 12.86 7.08
C ALA A 139 -0.66 13.42 8.32
N LEU A 140 -2.00 13.33 8.36
CA LEU A 140 -2.79 13.77 9.50
C LEU A 140 -2.56 12.88 10.73
N ALA A 141 -2.45 11.57 10.56
CA ALA A 141 -2.16 10.63 11.65
C ALA A 141 -0.79 10.93 12.29
N GLU A 142 0.24 11.18 11.46
CA GLU A 142 1.56 11.60 11.93
C GLU A 142 1.48 12.94 12.67
N LEU A 143 0.79 13.94 12.12
CA LEU A 143 0.62 15.26 12.73
C LEU A 143 -0.04 15.16 14.10
N GLU A 144 -1.10 14.36 14.22
CA GLU A 144 -1.78 14.12 15.50
C GLU A 144 -0.88 13.42 16.51
N ALA A 145 -0.13 12.39 16.07
CA ALA A 145 0.82 11.69 16.94
C ALA A 145 1.90 12.63 17.47
N ARG A 146 2.42 13.54 16.63
CA ARG A 146 3.36 14.61 17.02
C ARG A 146 2.74 15.57 18.02
N TYR A 147 1.56 16.09 17.75
CA TYR A 147 0.88 17.02 18.64
C TYR A 147 0.65 16.41 20.02
N ARG A 148 0.27 15.13 20.06
CA ARG A 148 0.04 14.38 21.31
C ARG A 148 1.29 13.77 21.92
N ARG A 149 2.47 13.99 21.33
CA ARG A 149 3.77 13.45 21.80
C ARG A 149 3.73 11.92 21.99
N ARG A 150 3.11 11.19 21.07
CA ARG A 150 3.02 9.72 21.12
C ARG A 150 4.28 9.06 20.58
N GLY A 151 4.71 7.96 21.21
CA GLY A 151 5.79 7.11 20.72
C GLY A 151 7.06 7.89 20.41
N LEU A 152 7.54 7.83 19.17
CA LEU A 152 8.72 8.56 18.64
C LEU A 152 8.71 10.05 19.00
N TRP A 153 7.51 10.66 19.05
CA TRP A 153 7.32 12.10 19.25
C TRP A 153 7.32 12.50 20.71
N ALA A 154 7.48 11.53 21.64
CA ALA A 154 7.70 11.83 23.07
C ALA A 154 9.11 12.40 23.30
N ASP A 155 10.09 11.99 22.48
CA ASP A 155 11.44 12.58 22.44
C ASP A 155 11.39 13.85 21.56
N PRO A 156 11.94 15.00 22.00
CA PRO A 156 12.04 16.20 21.18
C PRO A 156 12.97 16.04 19.95
N ARG A 157 13.73 14.94 19.87
CA ARG A 157 14.66 14.60 18.79
C ARG A 157 14.40 13.18 18.28
N PRO A 158 13.26 12.91 17.66
CA PRO A 158 12.93 11.60 17.14
C PRO A 158 13.75 11.24 15.87
#